data_1fa13e605d362f9bac532c2e4c32a421
#
_entry.id   1fa13e605d362f9bac532c2e4c32a421
#
_cell.length_a   1.000
_cell.length_b   1.000
_cell.length_c   1.000
_cell.angle_alpha   90.00
_cell.angle_beta   90.00
_cell.angle_gamma   90.00
#
_symmetry.space_group_name_H-M   'P 1'
#
loop_
_entity.id
_entity.type
_entity.pdbx_description
1 polymer ?
#
loop_
_entity_poly.entity_id
_entity_poly.type
_entity_poly.pdbx_seq_one_letter_code
_entity_poly.pdbx_strand_id
1 'polypeptide(L)'
;MGKIEINNYEDLFQVLDRLNESIDWNTFYADRVMKAPFLVNNTLPDKMITEFVKTHNVKDAVEFGCGEGRNAIYLAKRGIDVLAVDSSEVAIRNAKDKAEGLENARFICSSFLTVDFEGRKYDLVIDSGMFHHLPPHRRLQYRELLKAILKENGYFVLLCFSADEDGAEELDDLEFYTKRNTGVSFSEQRLRVFFGSDFEIVSIKKRGQEMTEEYIDIPLLYGCVMKLVEGLVK
;
A
#
# COMPACT_ATOMS: atom_id res chain seq x y z
N MET A 1 31.20 6.92 -4.84
CA MET A 1 30.16 6.03 -5.38
C MET A 1 30.83 4.95 -6.19
N GLY A 2 30.60 3.67 -5.87
CA GLY A 2 31.13 2.56 -6.67
C GLY A 2 30.51 2.53 -8.06
N LYS A 3 31.25 1.99 -9.05
CA LYS A 3 30.67 1.71 -10.37
C LYS A 3 29.54 0.72 -10.22
N ILE A 4 28.43 0.95 -10.90
CA ILE A 4 27.31 0.00 -10.99
C ILE A 4 27.42 -0.63 -12.38
N GLU A 5 27.49 -1.95 -12.41
CA GLU A 5 27.45 -2.74 -13.63
C GLU A 5 26.10 -3.48 -13.65
N ILE A 6 25.40 -3.43 -14.78
CA ILE A 6 24.10 -4.09 -14.95
C ILE A 6 24.39 -5.48 -15.53
N ASN A 7 24.18 -6.52 -14.70
CA ASN A 7 24.37 -7.93 -15.08
C ASN A 7 23.04 -8.71 -15.09
N ASN A 8 22.01 -8.18 -14.42
CA ASN A 8 20.69 -8.78 -14.29
C ASN A 8 19.62 -7.69 -14.12
N TYR A 9 18.35 -8.09 -14.08
CA TYR A 9 17.23 -7.14 -13.92
C TYR A 9 17.23 -6.40 -12.58
N GLU A 10 17.70 -7.04 -11.50
CA GLU A 10 17.77 -6.36 -10.21
C GLU A 10 18.82 -5.23 -10.20
N ASP A 11 19.98 -5.43 -10.85
CA ASP A 11 20.97 -4.37 -11.01
C ASP A 11 20.38 -3.18 -11.79
N LEU A 12 19.62 -3.48 -12.87
CA LEU A 12 18.91 -2.45 -13.64
C LEU A 12 17.88 -1.72 -12.76
N PHE A 13 17.13 -2.43 -11.95
CA PHE A 13 16.13 -1.83 -11.07
C PHE A 13 16.79 -0.95 -10.01
N GLN A 14 17.90 -1.36 -9.44
CA GLN A 14 18.68 -0.52 -8.51
C GLN A 14 19.22 0.76 -9.17
N VAL A 15 19.58 0.70 -10.44
CA VAL A 15 19.95 1.92 -11.20
C VAL A 15 18.74 2.84 -11.34
N LEU A 16 17.59 2.30 -11.72
CA LEU A 16 16.35 3.07 -11.85
C LEU A 16 15.89 3.66 -10.50
N ASP A 17 16.03 2.93 -9.40
CA ASP A 17 15.75 3.45 -8.05
C ASP A 17 16.64 4.66 -7.72
N ARG A 18 17.93 4.60 -8.07
CA ARG A 18 18.88 5.70 -7.83
C ARG A 18 18.64 6.93 -8.71
N LEU A 19 18.06 6.74 -9.90
CA LEU A 19 17.66 7.82 -10.79
C LEU A 19 16.35 8.48 -10.35
N ASN A 20 15.57 7.77 -9.53
CA ASN A 20 14.30 8.25 -9.03
C ASN A 20 14.48 8.80 -7.61
N GLU A 21 14.37 10.12 -7.45
CA GLU A 21 14.38 10.74 -6.12
C GLU A 21 13.12 10.31 -5.34
N SER A 22 13.28 9.44 -4.36
CA SER A 22 12.20 9.00 -3.49
C SER A 22 11.91 10.04 -2.39
N ILE A 23 10.68 10.01 -1.86
CA ILE A 23 10.31 10.77 -0.67
C ILE A 23 11.11 10.23 0.52
N ASP A 24 11.67 11.14 1.32
CA ASP A 24 12.20 10.77 2.63
C ASP A 24 11.05 10.62 3.64
N TRP A 25 10.55 9.40 3.77
CA TRP A 25 9.46 9.07 4.67
C TRP A 25 9.78 9.28 6.15
N ASN A 26 11.05 9.20 6.55
CA ASN A 26 11.44 9.53 7.92
C ASN A 26 11.22 11.00 8.23
N THR A 27 11.69 11.89 7.34
CA THR A 27 11.41 13.33 7.45
C THR A 27 9.92 13.61 7.38
N PHE A 28 9.18 12.91 6.48
CA PHE A 28 7.73 13.05 6.39
C PHE A 28 7.03 12.76 7.73
N TYR A 29 7.30 11.64 8.38
CA TYR A 29 6.66 11.28 9.65
C TYR A 29 7.25 12.00 10.87
N ALA A 30 8.44 12.57 10.77
CA ALA A 30 9.03 13.40 11.83
C ALA A 30 8.43 14.82 11.87
N ASP A 31 8.01 15.35 10.73
CA ASP A 31 7.41 16.69 10.61
C ASP A 31 5.91 16.64 10.99
N ARG A 32 5.63 16.95 12.25
CA ARG A 32 4.26 16.91 12.79
C ARG A 32 3.39 18.14 12.40
N VAL A 33 3.93 19.09 11.67
CA VAL A 33 3.23 20.31 11.18
C VAL A 33 2.66 20.10 9.78
N MET A 34 2.71 18.89 9.27
CA MET A 34 2.47 18.54 7.89
C MET A 34 1.08 18.83 7.33
N LYS A 35 1.11 19.02 6.01
CA LYS A 35 -0.03 19.33 5.13
C LYS A 35 -1.06 18.19 4.95
N ALA A 36 -0.84 17.04 5.59
CA ALA A 36 -1.73 15.87 5.48
C ALA A 36 -2.13 15.32 6.87
N PRO A 37 -2.97 16.05 7.62
CA PRO A 37 -3.35 15.66 8.99
C PRO A 37 -4.09 14.31 9.06
N PHE A 38 -4.60 13.81 7.93
CA PHE A 38 -5.22 12.49 7.84
C PHE A 38 -4.21 11.33 7.80
N LEU A 39 -2.92 11.59 7.55
CA LEU A 39 -1.88 10.56 7.58
C LEU A 39 -1.10 10.55 8.90
N VAL A 40 -0.82 11.74 9.45
CA VAL A 40 0.01 11.89 10.65
C VAL A 40 -0.87 12.16 11.87
N ASN A 41 -0.60 11.48 12.97
CA ASN A 41 -1.38 11.53 14.22
C ASN A 41 -2.84 11.07 14.11
N ASN A 42 -3.27 10.55 12.97
CA ASN A 42 -4.61 9.99 12.82
C ASN A 42 -4.60 8.52 13.26
N THR A 43 -5.55 8.16 14.12
CA THR A 43 -5.75 6.78 14.61
C THR A 43 -6.98 6.12 13.96
N LEU A 44 -7.73 6.85 13.17
CA LEU A 44 -8.94 6.35 12.51
C LEU A 44 -8.58 5.50 11.30
N PRO A 45 -9.11 4.28 11.18
CA PRO A 45 -8.89 3.41 10.03
C PRO A 45 -9.60 3.96 8.79
N ASP A 46 -9.22 3.47 7.63
CA ASP A 46 -9.95 3.75 6.40
C ASP A 46 -11.34 3.12 6.42
N LYS A 47 -12.35 3.88 6.02
CA LYS A 47 -13.74 3.41 5.89
C LYS A 47 -13.83 2.10 5.11
N MET A 48 -13.12 2.01 3.99
CA MET A 48 -13.12 0.84 3.14
C MET A 48 -12.63 -0.42 3.85
N ILE A 49 -11.58 -0.30 4.67
CA ILE A 49 -11.05 -1.41 5.46
C ILE A 49 -12.07 -1.83 6.51
N THR A 50 -12.69 -0.85 7.18
CA THR A 50 -13.71 -1.16 8.19
C THR A 50 -14.94 -1.87 7.60
N GLU A 51 -15.39 -1.45 6.41
CA GLU A 51 -16.49 -2.06 5.69
C GLU A 51 -16.14 -3.47 5.20
N PHE A 52 -14.93 -3.64 4.68
CA PHE A 52 -14.46 -4.92 4.16
C PHE A 52 -14.43 -6.01 5.23
N VAL A 53 -13.81 -5.77 6.37
CA VAL A 53 -13.70 -6.78 7.44
C VAL A 53 -14.99 -7.03 8.21
N LYS A 54 -16.01 -6.17 8.07
CA LYS A 54 -17.38 -6.44 8.59
C LYS A 54 -18.12 -7.51 7.77
N THR A 55 -17.74 -7.68 6.50
CA THR A 55 -18.45 -8.54 5.54
C THR A 55 -17.64 -9.76 5.08
N HIS A 56 -16.34 -9.79 5.38
CA HIS A 56 -15.43 -10.87 5.00
C HIS A 56 -14.78 -11.47 6.25
N ASN A 57 -14.67 -12.80 6.27
CA ASN A 57 -13.99 -13.52 7.35
C ASN A 57 -12.47 -13.48 7.12
N VAL A 58 -11.79 -12.53 7.76
CA VAL A 58 -10.34 -12.33 7.70
C VAL A 58 -9.74 -12.78 9.03
N LYS A 59 -8.75 -13.69 8.98
CA LYS A 59 -8.03 -14.17 10.16
C LYS A 59 -6.65 -13.54 10.27
N ASP A 60 -6.02 -13.31 9.12
CA ASP A 60 -4.68 -12.74 9.04
C ASP A 60 -4.56 -11.76 7.88
N ALA A 61 -3.78 -10.70 8.09
CA ALA A 61 -3.58 -9.64 7.11
C ALA A 61 -2.13 -9.14 7.06
N VAL A 62 -1.76 -8.59 5.90
CA VAL A 62 -0.55 -7.76 5.74
C VAL A 62 -0.97 -6.36 5.34
N GLU A 63 -0.38 -5.34 5.96
CA GLU A 63 -0.48 -3.95 5.49
C GLU A 63 0.88 -3.45 5.03
N PHE A 64 0.98 -3.04 3.76
CA PHE A 64 2.14 -2.37 3.19
C PHE A 64 2.00 -0.86 3.25
N GLY A 65 3.11 -0.17 3.61
CA GLY A 65 3.08 1.27 3.83
C GLY A 65 2.16 1.63 5.00
N CYS A 66 2.25 0.88 6.11
CA CYS A 66 1.30 1.00 7.21
C CYS A 66 1.37 2.35 7.96
N GLY A 67 2.41 3.16 7.71
CA GLY A 67 2.63 4.41 8.40
C GLY A 67 2.63 4.23 9.93
N GLU A 68 1.87 5.05 10.62
CA GLU A 68 1.71 4.97 12.07
C GLU A 68 0.68 3.90 12.53
N GLY A 69 0.31 2.96 11.65
CA GLY A 69 -0.40 1.73 11.96
C GLY A 69 -1.91 1.83 12.16
N ARG A 70 -2.59 2.89 11.70
CA ARG A 70 -4.02 3.12 11.97
C ARG A 70 -4.94 1.96 11.54
N ASN A 71 -4.73 1.38 10.36
CA ASN A 71 -5.51 0.23 9.90
C ASN A 71 -5.07 -1.07 10.60
N ALA A 72 -3.76 -1.30 10.71
CA ALA A 72 -3.23 -2.49 11.40
C ALA A 72 -3.71 -2.59 12.84
N ILE A 73 -3.67 -1.48 13.60
CA ILE A 73 -4.18 -1.41 14.98
C ILE A 73 -5.69 -1.69 15.03
N TYR A 74 -6.45 -1.14 14.08
CA TYR A 74 -7.88 -1.39 13.99
C TYR A 74 -8.20 -2.86 13.77
N LEU A 75 -7.48 -3.52 12.86
CA LEU A 75 -7.62 -4.96 12.56
C LEU A 75 -7.24 -5.82 13.78
N ALA A 76 -6.11 -5.51 14.40
CA ALA A 76 -5.63 -6.23 15.59
C ALA A 76 -6.64 -6.16 16.75
N LYS A 77 -7.25 -4.99 17.01
CA LYS A 77 -8.32 -4.83 18.01
C LYS A 77 -9.56 -5.69 17.73
N ARG A 78 -9.71 -6.21 16.50
CA ARG A 78 -10.77 -7.16 16.10
C ARG A 78 -10.32 -8.62 16.13
N GLY A 79 -9.13 -8.90 16.66
CA GLY A 79 -8.60 -10.25 16.76
C GLY A 79 -8.02 -10.80 15.45
N ILE A 80 -7.74 -9.95 14.47
CA ILE A 80 -7.06 -10.31 13.23
C ILE A 80 -5.55 -10.24 13.47
N ASP A 81 -4.81 -11.28 13.07
CA ASP A 81 -3.34 -11.27 13.12
C ASP A 81 -2.79 -10.39 12.01
N VAL A 82 -2.01 -9.36 12.34
CA VAL A 82 -1.54 -8.38 11.36
C VAL A 82 -0.02 -8.29 11.32
N LEU A 83 0.53 -8.40 10.11
CA LEU A 83 1.88 -7.97 9.79
C LEU A 83 1.82 -6.60 9.10
N ALA A 84 2.38 -5.57 9.72
CA ALA A 84 2.39 -4.21 9.21
C ALA A 84 3.82 -3.80 8.85
N VAL A 85 4.03 -3.36 7.62
CA VAL A 85 5.35 -3.06 7.06
C VAL A 85 5.39 -1.62 6.58
N ASP A 86 6.43 -0.89 6.98
CA ASP A 86 6.74 0.45 6.47
C ASP A 86 8.26 0.65 6.42
N SER A 87 8.75 1.44 5.48
CA SER A 87 10.18 1.76 5.36
C SER A 87 10.65 2.84 6.32
N SER A 88 9.74 3.60 6.94
CA SER A 88 10.07 4.65 7.89
C SER A 88 10.23 4.10 9.32
N GLU A 89 11.43 4.25 9.86
CA GLU A 89 11.69 3.93 11.29
C GLU A 89 10.85 4.79 12.23
N VAL A 90 10.62 6.05 11.85
CA VAL A 90 9.82 7.00 12.64
C VAL A 90 8.36 6.53 12.69
N ALA A 91 7.79 6.16 11.54
CA ALA A 91 6.43 5.65 11.45
C ALA A 91 6.25 4.36 12.27
N ILE A 92 7.16 3.40 12.09
CA ILE A 92 7.11 2.11 12.81
C ILE A 92 7.26 2.28 14.32
N ARG A 93 8.13 3.17 14.79
CA ARG A 93 8.24 3.48 16.22
C ARG A 93 6.91 4.02 16.76
N ASN A 94 6.33 5.02 16.08
CA ASN A 94 5.05 5.61 16.48
C ASN A 94 3.91 4.58 16.43
N ALA A 95 3.92 3.67 15.44
CA ALA A 95 2.94 2.59 15.35
C ALA A 95 3.03 1.62 16.53
N LYS A 96 4.24 1.21 16.90
CA LYS A 96 4.48 0.33 18.06
C LYS A 96 4.00 0.95 19.37
N ASP A 97 4.29 2.25 19.56
CA ASP A 97 3.84 2.98 20.76
C ASP A 97 2.31 3.01 20.85
N LYS A 98 1.62 3.23 19.70
CA LYS A 98 0.15 3.25 19.63
C LYS A 98 -0.49 1.85 19.77
N ALA A 99 0.26 0.81 19.43
CA ALA A 99 -0.19 -0.59 19.48
C ALA A 99 0.16 -1.30 20.78
N GLU A 100 0.60 -0.58 21.81
CA GLU A 100 0.96 -1.18 23.10
C GLU A 100 -0.16 -2.08 23.63
N GLY A 101 0.19 -3.32 23.99
CA GLY A 101 -0.75 -4.34 24.47
C GLY A 101 -1.45 -5.15 23.37
N LEU A 102 -1.20 -4.90 22.08
CA LEU A 102 -1.74 -5.70 20.97
C LEU A 102 -0.70 -6.74 20.52
N GLU A 103 -0.77 -7.97 21.04
CA GLU A 103 0.18 -9.05 20.74
C GLU A 103 0.03 -9.59 19.29
N ASN A 104 -1.13 -9.40 18.68
CA ASN A 104 -1.47 -9.84 17.32
C ASN A 104 -1.17 -8.78 16.23
N ALA A 105 -0.49 -7.69 16.58
CA ALA A 105 0.01 -6.70 15.63
C ALA A 105 1.55 -6.68 15.62
N ARG A 106 2.15 -7.10 14.52
CA ARG A 106 3.61 -7.10 14.32
C ARG A 106 4.01 -6.00 13.36
N PHE A 107 4.80 -5.02 13.82
CA PHE A 107 5.30 -3.90 13.02
C PHE A 107 6.77 -4.10 12.66
N ILE A 108 7.10 -4.04 11.36
CA ILE A 108 8.45 -4.23 10.82
C ILE A 108 8.85 -3.01 10.00
N CYS A 109 10.02 -2.42 10.34
CA CYS A 109 10.66 -1.44 9.49
C CYS A 109 11.41 -2.17 8.38
N SER A 110 10.85 -2.19 7.19
CA SER A 110 11.42 -2.87 6.01
C SER A 110 10.79 -2.36 4.72
N SER A 111 11.46 -2.60 3.60
CA SER A 111 10.84 -2.50 2.28
C SER A 111 10.01 -3.76 1.99
N PHE A 112 8.94 -3.63 1.20
CA PHE A 112 8.21 -4.79 0.68
C PHE A 112 9.10 -5.75 -0.15
N LEU A 113 10.21 -5.22 -0.70
CA LEU A 113 11.19 -6.01 -1.47
C LEU A 113 12.04 -6.94 -0.61
N THR A 114 12.20 -6.63 0.67
CA THR A 114 13.17 -7.30 1.54
C THR A 114 12.55 -7.94 2.78
N VAL A 115 11.26 -7.70 3.03
CA VAL A 115 10.57 -8.34 4.15
C VAL A 115 10.45 -9.86 3.91
N ASP A 116 10.81 -10.63 4.92
CA ASP A 116 10.64 -12.08 4.91
C ASP A 116 9.26 -12.46 5.47
N PHE A 117 8.46 -13.10 4.64
CA PHE A 117 7.14 -13.62 5.02
C PHE A 117 7.19 -15.05 5.59
N GLU A 118 8.38 -15.67 5.63
CA GLU A 118 8.57 -17.03 6.14
C GLU A 118 7.64 -18.07 5.46
N GLY A 119 7.34 -17.86 4.18
CA GLY A 119 6.42 -18.70 3.41
C GLY A 119 4.93 -18.58 3.81
N ARG A 120 4.58 -17.67 4.71
CA ARG A 120 3.19 -17.45 5.13
C ARG A 120 2.37 -16.81 4.01
N LYS A 121 1.10 -17.19 3.95
CA LYS A 121 0.09 -16.58 3.09
C LYS A 121 -1.03 -15.99 3.92
N TYR A 122 -1.68 -14.96 3.40
CA TYR A 122 -2.63 -14.13 4.12
C TYR A 122 -4.01 -14.10 3.44
N ASP A 123 -5.06 -13.96 4.25
CA ASP A 123 -6.44 -13.77 3.77
C ASP A 123 -6.60 -12.41 3.10
N LEU A 124 -5.87 -11.40 3.61
CA LEU A 124 -6.00 -10.01 3.19
C LEU A 124 -4.62 -9.36 3.09
N VAL A 125 -4.38 -8.66 1.96
CA VAL A 125 -3.30 -7.68 1.84
C VAL A 125 -3.93 -6.30 1.67
N ILE A 126 -3.39 -5.32 2.39
CA ILE A 126 -3.82 -3.92 2.37
C ILE A 126 -2.67 -3.05 1.90
N ASP A 127 -3.00 -2.12 1.02
CA ASP A 127 -2.14 -0.99 0.67
C ASP A 127 -2.99 0.28 0.70
N SER A 128 -2.78 1.10 1.73
CA SER A 128 -3.48 2.37 1.86
C SER A 128 -2.52 3.54 1.62
N GLY A 129 -2.19 3.74 0.35
CA GLY A 129 -1.43 4.91 -0.06
C GLY A 129 0.05 4.68 -0.39
N MET A 130 0.53 3.43 -0.50
CA MET A 130 1.92 3.17 -0.89
C MET A 130 2.09 2.97 -2.41
N PHE A 131 1.20 2.21 -3.05
CA PHE A 131 1.33 1.79 -4.45
C PHE A 131 1.55 2.96 -5.43
N HIS A 132 0.86 4.06 -5.22
CA HIS A 132 0.96 5.22 -6.10
C HIS A 132 2.29 5.99 -5.99
N HIS A 133 3.13 5.65 -4.99
CA HIS A 133 4.49 6.16 -4.87
C HIS A 133 5.53 5.21 -5.48
N LEU A 134 5.14 3.97 -5.83
CA LEU A 134 6.08 3.01 -6.41
C LEU A 134 6.45 3.39 -7.85
N PRO A 135 7.75 3.35 -8.18
CA PRO A 135 8.18 3.51 -9.57
C PRO A 135 7.70 2.32 -10.43
N PRO A 136 7.46 2.54 -11.73
CA PRO A 136 6.86 1.53 -12.62
C PRO A 136 7.53 0.16 -12.58
N HIS A 137 8.86 0.09 -12.57
CA HIS A 137 9.61 -1.17 -12.50
C HIS A 137 9.36 -1.94 -11.20
N ARG A 138 9.16 -1.23 -10.07
CA ARG A 138 8.86 -1.86 -8.77
C ARG A 138 7.40 -2.30 -8.64
N ARG A 139 6.46 -1.69 -9.38
CA ARG A 139 5.06 -2.11 -9.40
C ARG A 139 4.90 -3.55 -9.91
N LEU A 140 5.70 -3.97 -10.89
CA LEU A 140 5.69 -5.35 -11.39
C LEU A 140 6.13 -6.34 -10.31
N GLN A 141 7.23 -6.06 -9.60
CA GLN A 141 7.68 -6.89 -8.48
C GLN A 141 6.64 -6.92 -7.35
N TYR A 142 6.02 -5.78 -7.06
CA TYR A 142 4.95 -5.69 -6.08
C TYR A 142 3.77 -6.59 -6.43
N ARG A 143 3.33 -6.60 -7.68
CA ARG A 143 2.24 -7.48 -8.14
C ARG A 143 2.60 -8.97 -8.01
N GLU A 144 3.81 -9.36 -8.36
CA GLU A 144 4.28 -10.74 -8.16
C GLU A 144 4.33 -11.12 -6.67
N LEU A 145 4.75 -10.20 -5.82
CA LEU A 145 4.72 -10.41 -4.37
C LEU A 145 3.30 -10.62 -3.85
N LEU A 146 2.33 -9.81 -4.25
CA LEU A 146 0.93 -9.99 -3.86
C LEU A 146 0.43 -11.40 -4.17
N LYS A 147 0.74 -11.93 -5.37
CA LYS A 147 0.39 -13.31 -5.77
C LYS A 147 1.05 -14.36 -4.88
N ALA A 148 2.29 -14.12 -4.49
CA ALA A 148 3.06 -15.07 -3.68
C ALA A 148 2.54 -15.17 -2.24
N ILE A 149 2.08 -14.04 -1.65
CA ILE A 149 1.72 -13.98 -0.24
C ILE A 149 0.21 -14.06 0.04
N LEU A 150 -0.65 -13.93 -0.97
CA LEU A 150 -2.08 -14.15 -0.81
C LEU A 150 -2.41 -15.63 -0.79
N LYS A 151 -3.35 -16.02 0.07
CA LYS A 151 -4.00 -17.33 0.02
C LYS A 151 -4.81 -17.45 -1.27
N GLU A 152 -5.12 -18.67 -1.67
CA GLU A 152 -6.13 -18.91 -2.69
C GLU A 152 -7.44 -18.23 -2.29
N ASN A 153 -8.04 -17.49 -3.23
CA ASN A 153 -9.19 -16.62 -2.97
C ASN A 153 -8.97 -15.50 -1.94
N GLY A 154 -7.72 -15.21 -1.56
CA GLY A 154 -7.38 -14.06 -0.73
C GLY A 154 -7.65 -12.73 -1.44
N TYR A 155 -7.78 -11.69 -0.66
CA TYR A 155 -8.14 -10.36 -1.16
C TYR A 155 -7.00 -9.35 -1.05
N PHE A 156 -6.90 -8.51 -2.05
CA PHE A 156 -6.08 -7.30 -2.02
C PHE A 156 -6.99 -6.07 -2.01
N VAL A 157 -6.83 -5.23 -1.00
CA VAL A 157 -7.54 -3.96 -0.86
C VAL A 157 -6.54 -2.83 -1.04
N LEU A 158 -6.73 -2.04 -2.10
CA LEU A 158 -5.87 -0.93 -2.50
C LEU A 158 -6.61 0.39 -2.38
N LEU A 159 -5.98 1.37 -1.72
CA LEU A 159 -6.35 2.78 -1.80
C LEU A 159 -5.20 3.55 -2.47
N CYS A 160 -5.45 4.14 -3.65
CA CYS A 160 -4.45 4.88 -4.40
C CYS A 160 -5.03 6.15 -5.02
N PHE A 161 -4.17 7.11 -5.40
CA PHE A 161 -4.62 8.35 -6.03
C PHE A 161 -5.44 8.08 -7.29
N SER A 162 -6.58 8.77 -7.38
CA SER A 162 -7.50 8.74 -8.51
C SER A 162 -7.13 9.80 -9.54
N ALA A 163 -7.03 9.42 -10.81
CA ALA A 163 -6.85 10.35 -11.92
C ALA A 163 -8.14 11.09 -12.31
N ASP A 164 -9.29 10.69 -11.76
CA ASP A 164 -10.58 11.31 -12.06
C ASP A 164 -10.90 12.52 -11.17
N GLU A 165 -9.96 12.93 -10.31
CA GLU A 165 -10.10 14.16 -9.52
C GLU A 165 -9.71 15.38 -10.34
N ASP A 166 -10.39 16.50 -10.10
CA ASP A 166 -10.10 17.78 -10.77
C ASP A 166 -8.63 18.18 -10.55
N GLY A 167 -7.88 18.26 -11.65
CA GLY A 167 -6.46 18.60 -11.63
C GLY A 167 -5.49 17.46 -11.36
N ALA A 168 -5.96 16.22 -11.17
CA ALA A 168 -5.12 15.05 -11.09
C ALA A 168 -4.69 14.60 -12.50
N GLU A 169 -3.41 14.74 -12.81
CA GLU A 169 -2.84 14.29 -14.08
C GLU A 169 -2.47 12.81 -13.99
N GLU A 170 -2.98 11.98 -14.91
CA GLU A 170 -2.50 10.61 -15.08
C GLU A 170 -1.20 10.63 -15.89
N LEU A 171 -0.09 10.51 -15.21
CA LEU A 171 1.22 10.41 -15.86
C LEU A 171 1.45 9.03 -16.45
N ASP A 172 2.05 8.97 -17.63
CA ASP A 172 2.57 7.72 -18.15
C ASP A 172 3.85 7.27 -17.41
N ASP A 173 4.28 6.03 -17.67
CA ASP A 173 5.42 5.47 -16.96
C ASP A 173 6.77 6.10 -17.33
N LEU A 174 6.90 6.73 -18.51
CA LEU A 174 8.08 7.50 -18.89
C LEU A 174 8.09 8.85 -18.17
N GLU A 175 6.93 9.49 -18.07
CA GLU A 175 6.77 10.76 -17.37
C GLU A 175 7.10 10.63 -15.89
N PHE A 176 6.83 9.45 -15.27
CA PHE A 176 7.22 9.19 -13.89
C PHE A 176 8.73 9.39 -13.67
N TYR A 177 9.57 8.94 -14.62
CA TYR A 177 11.03 9.06 -14.50
C TYR A 177 11.57 10.43 -14.93
N THR A 178 10.84 11.17 -15.75
CA THR A 178 11.29 12.45 -16.31
C THR A 178 10.76 13.67 -15.57
N LYS A 179 9.58 13.55 -14.95
CA LYS A 179 9.00 14.55 -14.07
C LYS A 179 9.28 14.14 -12.62
N ARG A 180 9.86 15.04 -11.82
CA ARG A 180 10.05 14.77 -10.37
C ARG A 180 8.70 14.63 -9.69
N ASN A 181 8.24 13.41 -9.53
CA ASN A 181 6.96 13.09 -8.93
C ASN A 181 7.08 12.31 -7.63
N THR A 182 6.26 12.71 -6.68
CA THR A 182 6.15 12.04 -5.37
C THR A 182 5.02 11.02 -5.31
N GLY A 183 4.24 10.89 -6.38
CA GLY A 183 3.16 9.93 -6.54
C GLY A 183 2.44 10.15 -7.85
N VAL A 184 1.75 9.14 -8.36
CA VAL A 184 0.98 9.19 -9.61
C VAL A 184 -0.47 8.79 -9.38
N SER A 185 -1.36 9.44 -10.10
CA SER A 185 -2.77 9.09 -10.14
C SER A 185 -3.03 7.97 -11.15
N PHE A 186 -4.03 7.16 -10.89
CA PHE A 186 -4.43 6.05 -11.75
C PHE A 186 -5.87 6.23 -12.19
N SER A 187 -6.14 6.03 -13.48
CA SER A 187 -7.50 5.81 -13.96
C SER A 187 -7.99 4.40 -13.60
N GLU A 188 -9.30 4.22 -13.52
CA GLU A 188 -9.91 2.91 -13.33
C GLU A 188 -9.44 1.92 -14.41
N GLN A 189 -9.37 2.38 -15.67
CA GLN A 189 -8.92 1.56 -16.79
C GLN A 189 -7.48 1.05 -16.59
N ARG A 190 -6.57 1.92 -16.14
CA ARG A 190 -5.17 1.55 -15.89
C ARG A 190 -5.04 0.51 -14.77
N LEU A 191 -5.80 0.66 -13.69
CA LEU A 191 -5.84 -0.33 -12.62
C LEU A 191 -6.38 -1.68 -13.11
N ARG A 192 -7.45 -1.68 -13.91
CA ARG A 192 -8.00 -2.91 -14.50
C ARG A 192 -7.02 -3.61 -15.43
N VAL A 193 -6.30 -2.86 -16.26
CA VAL A 193 -5.27 -3.43 -17.15
C VAL A 193 -4.11 -3.99 -16.34
N PHE A 194 -3.64 -3.26 -15.31
CA PHE A 194 -2.47 -3.67 -14.55
C PHE A 194 -2.73 -4.91 -13.68
N PHE A 195 -3.86 -4.98 -12.98
CA PHE A 195 -4.15 -6.07 -12.06
C PHE A 195 -5.00 -7.18 -12.65
N GLY A 196 -5.79 -6.91 -13.69
CA GLY A 196 -6.80 -7.85 -14.21
C GLY A 196 -6.26 -9.12 -14.86
N SER A 197 -4.93 -9.26 -15.05
CA SER A 197 -4.32 -10.52 -15.49
C SER A 197 -4.25 -11.57 -14.38
N ASP A 198 -4.18 -11.14 -13.14
CA ASP A 198 -3.90 -12.00 -11.98
C ASP A 198 -5.00 -11.93 -10.92
N PHE A 199 -5.86 -10.90 -11.00
CA PHE A 199 -6.89 -10.63 -10.01
C PHE A 199 -8.26 -10.41 -10.68
N GLU A 200 -9.30 -10.95 -10.08
CA GLU A 200 -10.67 -10.52 -10.32
C GLU A 200 -10.86 -9.16 -9.66
N ILE A 201 -11.25 -8.16 -10.44
CA ILE A 201 -11.57 -6.82 -9.92
C ILE A 201 -13.00 -6.83 -9.40
N VAL A 202 -13.16 -7.01 -8.10
CA VAL A 202 -14.48 -7.07 -7.45
C VAL A 202 -15.14 -5.69 -7.45
N SER A 203 -14.37 -4.65 -7.13
CA SER A 203 -14.85 -3.27 -7.21
C SER A 203 -13.72 -2.26 -7.33
N ILE A 204 -13.97 -1.17 -8.05
CA ILE A 204 -13.20 0.08 -8.01
C ILE A 204 -14.20 1.20 -7.79
N LYS A 205 -14.00 2.01 -6.75
CA LYS A 205 -14.91 3.12 -6.42
C LYS A 205 -14.10 4.33 -5.95
N LYS A 206 -14.49 5.51 -6.41
CA LYS A 206 -14.05 6.76 -5.81
C LYS A 206 -14.40 6.78 -4.33
N ARG A 207 -13.48 7.31 -3.53
CA ARG A 207 -13.73 7.51 -2.11
C ARG A 207 -14.45 8.83 -1.90
N GLY A 208 -15.24 8.88 -0.83
CA GLY A 208 -15.93 10.11 -0.43
C GLY A 208 -15.05 10.98 0.45
N GLN A 209 -15.61 12.12 0.86
CA GLN A 209 -15.02 12.95 1.90
C GLN A 209 -15.85 12.80 3.16
N GLU A 210 -15.45 11.87 4.02
CA GLU A 210 -16.17 11.60 5.27
C GLU A 210 -15.15 11.33 6.38
N MET A 211 -15.35 11.96 7.51
CA MET A 211 -14.60 11.68 8.73
C MET A 211 -15.59 11.60 9.88
N THR A 212 -15.60 10.45 10.54
CA THR A 212 -16.47 10.18 11.70
C THR A 212 -15.61 9.90 12.93
N GLU A 213 -16.23 9.48 14.04
CA GLU A 213 -15.49 8.99 15.21
C GLU A 213 -14.93 7.56 15.00
N GLU A 214 -15.38 6.85 13.96
CA GLU A 214 -15.01 5.45 13.72
C GLU A 214 -14.04 5.24 12.56
N TYR A 215 -14.06 6.10 11.55
CA TYR A 215 -13.24 5.94 10.33
C TYR A 215 -13.03 7.27 9.57
N ILE A 216 -12.10 7.21 8.62
CA ILE A 216 -11.85 8.29 7.65
C ILE A 216 -12.07 7.76 6.23
N ASP A 217 -12.66 8.60 5.36
CA ASP A 217 -12.75 8.38 3.92
C ASP A 217 -12.08 9.56 3.18
N ILE A 218 -11.09 9.26 2.33
CA ILE A 218 -10.23 10.28 1.70
C ILE A 218 -10.66 10.46 0.25
N PRO A 219 -11.12 11.65 -0.16
CA PRO A 219 -11.78 11.86 -1.46
C PRO A 219 -10.85 11.71 -2.67
N LEU A 220 -9.55 11.93 -2.50
CA LEU A 220 -8.57 11.88 -3.60
C LEU A 220 -8.21 10.45 -4.04
N LEU A 221 -8.84 9.43 -3.44
CA LEU A 221 -8.47 8.04 -3.65
C LEU A 221 -9.53 7.26 -4.42
N TYR A 222 -9.05 6.28 -5.21
CA TYR A 222 -9.81 5.07 -5.50
C TYR A 222 -9.64 4.07 -4.37
N GLY A 223 -10.73 3.37 -4.04
CA GLY A 223 -10.72 2.17 -3.24
C GLY A 223 -11.03 0.97 -4.13
N CYS A 224 -10.09 0.04 -4.21
CA CYS A 224 -10.17 -1.14 -5.06
C CYS A 224 -10.21 -2.40 -4.20
N VAL A 225 -11.18 -3.30 -4.44
CA VAL A 225 -11.19 -4.65 -3.90
C VAL A 225 -10.88 -5.60 -5.04
N MET A 226 -9.86 -6.41 -4.86
CA MET A 226 -9.39 -7.39 -5.83
C MET A 226 -9.25 -8.74 -5.16
N LYS A 227 -9.58 -9.81 -5.87
CA LYS A 227 -9.48 -11.18 -5.39
C LYS A 227 -8.47 -11.94 -6.23
N LEU A 228 -7.53 -12.64 -5.58
CA LEU A 228 -6.59 -13.50 -6.29
C LEU A 228 -7.35 -14.65 -6.96
N VAL A 229 -7.12 -14.85 -8.25
CA VAL A 229 -7.73 -15.92 -9.03
C VAL A 229 -6.63 -16.84 -9.53
N GLU A 230 -6.66 -18.12 -9.12
CA GLU A 230 -5.78 -19.13 -9.73
C GLU A 230 -6.26 -19.45 -11.14
N GLY A 231 -5.34 -19.44 -12.09
CA GLY A 231 -5.58 -20.00 -13.42
C GLY A 231 -6.22 -19.11 -14.47
N LEU A 232 -6.12 -17.78 -14.37
CA LEU A 232 -6.32 -16.92 -15.55
C LEU A 232 -5.14 -17.06 -16.52
N VAL A 233 -4.90 -18.29 -16.99
CA VAL A 233 -4.05 -18.51 -18.18
C VAL A 233 -4.88 -18.10 -19.38
N LYS A 234 -4.49 -16.97 -19.99
CA LYS A 234 -4.95 -16.63 -21.33
C LYS A 234 -4.19 -17.39 -22.38
#